data_578afa1fa5fcf09997220d498b62d8ef
#
_entry.id   578afa1fa5fcf09997220d498b62d8ef
#
_cell.length_a   1.000
_cell.length_b   1.000
_cell.length_c   1.000
_cell.angle_alpha   90.00
_cell.angle_beta   90.00
_cell.angle_gamma   90.00
#
_symmetry.space_group_name_H-M   'P 1'
#
loop_
_entity.id
_entity.type
_entity.pdbx_description
1 polymer ?
#
loop_
_entity_poly.entity_id
_entity_poly.type
_entity_poly.pdbx_seq_one_letter_code
_entity_poly.pdbx_strand_id
1 'polypeptide(L)'
;MCHDVEGRFLHEPTVAALEAAADAAEADGIAAVFVTTGPLGDAVTLAAGLSATTSTILLGIRTNLSTEPHRHPTVLAREMTTFDLISGGRSLLAFTPPFSDAVIEAIELCRAMWREGVAASDGPNYPVAGAINRPQPRRPGGPPIAVDLTDGTQADPLLIAVADLLLVSTDSPAPDGLAGLELCRIRPT
;
A
#
# COMPACT_ATOMS: atom_id res chain seq x y z
N MET A 1 14.71 6.21 -15.72
CA MET A 1 14.98 4.77 -15.66
C MET A 1 14.00 4.22 -14.67
N CYS A 2 13.00 3.43 -15.11
CA CYS A 2 12.15 2.69 -14.18
C CYS A 2 13.05 1.68 -13.48
N HIS A 3 13.19 1.80 -12.16
CA HIS A 3 13.85 0.79 -11.35
C HIS A 3 12.82 -0.29 -11.05
N ASP A 4 12.92 -1.43 -11.74
CA ASP A 4 12.15 -2.61 -11.37
C ASP A 4 12.70 -3.13 -10.03
N VAL A 5 11.85 -3.14 -9.01
CA VAL A 5 12.16 -3.76 -7.73
C VAL A 5 11.38 -5.05 -7.57
N GLU A 6 11.92 -6.01 -6.83
CA GLU A 6 11.26 -7.27 -6.56
C GLU A 6 10.47 -7.21 -5.27
N GLY A 7 9.22 -7.71 -5.31
CA GLY A 7 8.35 -7.84 -4.15
C GLY A 7 7.81 -9.26 -3.99
N ARG A 8 7.27 -9.54 -2.79
CA ARG A 8 6.68 -10.83 -2.45
C ARG A 8 5.39 -10.65 -1.64
N PHE A 9 4.35 -11.41 -1.97
CA PHE A 9 3.16 -11.52 -1.13
C PHE A 9 3.39 -12.56 -0.03
N LEU A 10 2.97 -12.26 1.20
CA LEU A 10 3.06 -13.18 2.33
C LEU A 10 1.66 -13.67 2.70
N HIS A 11 1.48 -15.00 2.71
CA HIS A 11 0.23 -15.70 2.99
C HIS A 11 0.46 -16.83 4.00
N GLU A 12 1.00 -16.48 5.15
CA GLU A 12 1.42 -17.46 6.14
C GLU A 12 0.29 -17.84 7.13
N PRO A 13 0.27 -19.07 7.65
CA PRO A 13 -0.82 -19.53 8.52
C PRO A 13 -0.72 -19.03 9.98
N THR A 14 0.45 -18.51 10.39
CA THR A 14 0.69 -18.01 11.75
C THR A 14 1.55 -16.73 11.72
N VAL A 15 1.47 -15.94 12.79
CA VAL A 15 2.29 -14.74 12.93
C VAL A 15 3.79 -15.08 12.93
N ALA A 16 4.20 -16.14 13.62
CA ALA A 16 5.60 -16.56 13.64
C ALA A 16 6.12 -16.99 12.25
N ALA A 17 5.29 -17.66 11.44
CA ALA A 17 5.64 -17.98 10.07
C ALA A 17 5.71 -16.73 9.19
N LEU A 18 4.82 -15.77 9.42
CA LEU A 18 4.83 -14.48 8.72
C LEU A 18 6.11 -13.67 9.01
N GLU A 19 6.54 -13.63 10.27
CA GLU A 19 7.80 -13.02 10.69
C GLU A 19 9.00 -13.71 10.02
N ALA A 20 9.07 -15.05 10.09
CA ALA A 20 10.14 -15.81 9.45
C ALA A 20 10.19 -15.62 7.92
N ALA A 21 9.04 -15.52 7.27
CA ALA A 21 8.97 -15.27 5.82
C ALA A 21 9.43 -13.86 5.46
N ALA A 22 9.12 -12.86 6.29
CA ALA A 22 9.60 -11.48 6.09
C ALA A 22 11.11 -11.37 6.29
N ASP A 23 11.65 -12.01 7.34
CA ASP A 23 13.11 -12.06 7.59
C ASP A 23 13.85 -12.76 6.44
N ALA A 24 13.31 -13.88 5.96
CA ALA A 24 13.89 -14.61 4.81
C ALA A 24 13.85 -13.76 3.54
N ALA A 25 12.76 -13.04 3.28
CA ALA A 25 12.65 -12.15 2.13
C ALA A 25 13.67 -11.01 2.20
N GLU A 26 13.88 -10.42 3.39
CA GLU A 26 14.90 -9.40 3.59
C GLU A 26 16.31 -9.96 3.35
N ALA A 27 16.62 -11.15 3.86
CA ALA A 27 17.89 -11.83 3.65
C ALA A 27 18.16 -12.19 2.17
N ASP A 28 17.10 -12.49 1.42
CA ASP A 28 17.13 -12.75 -0.04
C ASP A 28 17.28 -11.45 -0.86
N GLY A 29 17.25 -10.27 -0.24
CA GLY A 29 17.38 -8.99 -0.92
C GLY A 29 16.08 -8.53 -1.62
N ILE A 30 14.94 -9.09 -1.25
CA ILE A 30 13.62 -8.64 -1.73
C ILE A 30 13.38 -7.21 -1.24
N ALA A 31 12.94 -6.33 -2.13
CA ALA A 31 12.75 -4.91 -1.81
C ALA A 31 11.50 -4.64 -0.98
N ALA A 32 10.42 -5.40 -1.18
CA ALA A 32 9.15 -5.21 -0.50
C ALA A 32 8.42 -6.53 -0.24
N VAL A 33 7.76 -6.61 0.91
CA VAL A 33 6.77 -7.66 1.20
C VAL A 33 5.41 -7.05 1.47
N PHE A 34 4.36 -7.78 1.12
CA PHE A 34 2.98 -7.29 1.27
C PHE A 34 2.14 -8.30 2.04
N VAL A 35 1.34 -7.79 2.95
CA VAL A 35 0.33 -8.54 3.70
C VAL A 35 -1.08 -8.05 3.39
N THR A 36 -2.06 -8.93 3.53
CA THR A 36 -3.47 -8.64 3.31
C THR A 36 -4.25 -8.97 4.58
N THR A 37 -5.30 -8.20 4.86
CA THR A 37 -6.25 -8.53 5.95
C THR A 37 -6.85 -9.92 5.71
N GLY A 38 -6.82 -10.76 6.74
CA GLY A 38 -7.25 -12.15 6.64
C GLY A 38 -7.40 -12.82 8.00
N PRO A 39 -7.36 -14.16 8.04
CA PRO A 39 -7.58 -14.92 9.27
C PRO A 39 -6.61 -14.58 10.42
N LEU A 40 -5.39 -14.14 10.11
CA LEU A 40 -4.40 -13.74 11.12
C LEU A 40 -4.71 -12.38 11.76
N GLY A 41 -5.46 -11.52 11.08
CA GLY A 41 -5.80 -10.20 11.57
C GLY A 41 -5.77 -9.11 10.51
N ASP A 42 -5.70 -7.89 10.97
CA ASP A 42 -5.65 -6.69 10.14
C ASP A 42 -4.26 -6.49 9.53
N ALA A 43 -4.22 -6.15 8.23
CA ALA A 43 -2.97 -6.03 7.48
C ALA A 43 -2.03 -4.96 8.04
N VAL A 44 -2.56 -3.78 8.47
CA VAL A 44 -1.74 -2.70 9.03
C VAL A 44 -1.09 -3.14 10.32
N THR A 45 -1.85 -3.82 11.18
CA THR A 45 -1.36 -4.34 12.46
C THR A 45 -0.26 -5.38 12.25
N LEU A 46 -0.48 -6.32 11.31
CA LEU A 46 0.51 -7.36 10.98
C LEU A 46 1.79 -6.74 10.39
N ALA A 47 1.66 -5.85 9.41
CA ALA A 47 2.82 -5.18 8.81
C ALA A 47 3.59 -4.30 9.81
N ALA A 48 2.89 -3.63 10.73
CA ALA A 48 3.54 -2.89 11.81
C ALA A 48 4.32 -3.82 12.74
N GLY A 49 3.79 -5.02 13.04
CA GLY A 49 4.49 -6.06 13.80
C GLY A 49 5.79 -6.50 13.12
N LEU A 50 5.76 -6.77 11.80
CA LEU A 50 6.95 -7.16 11.03
C LEU A 50 8.05 -6.10 11.06
N SER A 51 7.73 -4.84 11.33
CA SER A 51 8.74 -3.78 11.46
C SER A 51 9.70 -3.97 12.63
N ALA A 52 9.33 -4.79 13.61
CA ALA A 52 10.17 -5.09 14.77
C ALA A 52 11.23 -6.17 14.48
N THR A 53 10.98 -7.04 13.50
CA THR A 53 11.90 -8.14 13.13
C THR A 53 12.72 -7.82 11.89
N THR A 54 12.27 -6.89 11.04
CA THR A 54 12.95 -6.46 9.81
C THR A 54 13.62 -5.09 9.95
N SER A 55 14.59 -4.79 9.09
CA SER A 55 15.41 -3.57 9.20
C SER A 55 15.36 -2.64 7.99
N THR A 56 15.29 -3.18 6.78
CA THR A 56 15.45 -2.43 5.52
C THR A 56 14.31 -2.64 4.53
N ILE A 57 13.71 -3.82 4.52
CA ILE A 57 12.66 -4.20 3.59
C ILE A 57 11.43 -3.29 3.73
N LEU A 58 10.84 -2.90 2.60
CA LEU A 58 9.57 -2.19 2.60
C LEU A 58 8.43 -3.13 3.00
N LEU A 59 7.55 -2.64 3.86
CA LEU A 59 6.44 -3.37 4.41
C LEU A 59 5.14 -2.79 3.85
N GLY A 60 4.53 -3.51 2.93
CA GLY A 60 3.30 -3.11 2.25
C GLY A 60 2.07 -3.76 2.85
N ILE A 61 0.97 -3.04 2.82
CA ILE A 61 -0.36 -3.64 2.98
C ILE A 61 -1.09 -3.63 1.66
N ARG A 62 -1.92 -4.64 1.43
CA ARG A 62 -2.88 -4.70 0.33
C ARG A 62 -4.27 -4.55 0.89
N THR A 63 -5.03 -3.59 0.37
CA THR A 63 -6.40 -3.30 0.81
C THR A 63 -7.35 -3.20 -0.37
N ASN A 64 -8.59 -3.61 -0.16
CA ASN A 64 -9.68 -3.45 -1.10
C ASN A 64 -10.86 -2.77 -0.39
N LEU A 65 -11.14 -1.53 -0.77
CA LEU A 65 -12.18 -0.73 -0.12
C LEU A 65 -13.60 -1.29 -0.32
N SER A 66 -13.83 -2.12 -1.35
CA SER A 66 -15.13 -2.75 -1.57
C SER A 66 -15.35 -3.95 -0.64
N THR A 67 -14.30 -4.62 -0.20
CA THR A 67 -14.37 -5.74 0.77
C THR A 67 -14.13 -5.29 2.22
N GLU A 68 -13.61 -4.08 2.40
CA GLU A 68 -13.39 -3.44 3.70
C GLU A 68 -14.24 -2.15 3.84
N PRO A 69 -15.57 -2.21 3.67
CA PRO A 69 -16.44 -1.01 3.58
C PRO A 69 -16.52 -0.22 4.89
N HIS A 70 -16.09 -0.81 5.99
CA HIS A 70 -16.00 -0.15 7.30
C HIS A 70 -14.72 0.68 7.49
N ARG A 71 -13.77 0.57 6.56
CA ARG A 71 -12.51 1.31 6.63
C ARG A 71 -12.61 2.58 5.78
N HIS A 72 -12.95 3.68 6.42
CA HIS A 72 -12.96 4.98 5.75
C HIS A 72 -11.53 5.41 5.40
N PRO A 73 -11.26 6.05 4.24
CA PRO A 73 -9.91 6.47 3.84
C PRO A 73 -9.19 7.35 4.85
N THR A 74 -9.91 8.19 5.61
CA THR A 74 -9.28 9.00 6.67
C THR A 74 -8.78 8.17 7.85
N VAL A 75 -9.45 7.06 8.15
CA VAL A 75 -8.98 6.10 9.17
C VAL A 75 -7.75 5.38 8.65
N LEU A 76 -7.82 4.88 7.41
CA LEU A 76 -6.68 4.24 6.74
C LEU A 76 -5.47 5.17 6.69
N ALA A 77 -5.65 6.45 6.34
CA ALA A 77 -4.56 7.42 6.30
C ALA A 77 -3.87 7.59 7.67
N ARG A 78 -4.63 7.61 8.76
CA ARG A 78 -4.09 7.70 10.13
C ARG A 78 -3.39 6.42 10.57
N GLU A 79 -3.94 5.27 10.24
CA GLU A 79 -3.31 3.96 10.50
C GLU A 79 -1.97 3.87 9.77
N MET A 80 -1.95 4.21 8.48
CA MET A 80 -0.74 4.23 7.67
C MET A 80 0.28 5.26 8.17
N THR A 81 -0.15 6.40 8.70
CA THR A 81 0.74 7.37 9.35
C THR A 81 1.42 6.75 10.57
N THR A 82 0.66 6.07 11.42
CA THR A 82 1.21 5.40 12.61
C THR A 82 2.19 4.30 12.22
N PHE A 83 1.82 3.50 11.22
CA PHE A 83 2.67 2.46 10.66
C PHE A 83 3.96 3.03 10.05
N ASP A 84 3.88 4.14 9.31
CA ASP A 84 5.05 4.80 8.74
C ASP A 84 6.04 5.29 9.83
N LEU A 85 5.51 5.82 10.92
CA LEU A 85 6.32 6.23 12.08
C LEU A 85 6.98 5.03 12.77
N ILE A 86 6.24 3.95 13.03
CA ILE A 86 6.74 2.74 13.70
C ILE A 86 7.80 2.04 12.84
N SER A 87 7.54 1.90 11.54
CA SER A 87 8.46 1.22 10.61
C SER A 87 9.67 2.06 10.22
N GLY A 88 9.76 3.31 10.68
CA GLY A 88 10.86 4.20 10.31
C GLY A 88 10.80 4.70 8.87
N GLY A 89 9.60 4.79 8.27
CA GLY A 89 9.38 5.22 6.89
C GLY A 89 9.41 4.08 5.87
N ARG A 90 9.25 2.83 6.30
CA ARG A 90 9.26 1.63 5.42
C ARG A 90 7.86 1.15 5.01
N SER A 91 6.82 1.93 5.32
CA SER A 91 5.44 1.58 4.98
C SER A 91 5.11 1.80 3.50
N LEU A 92 4.20 1.00 2.96
CA LEU A 92 3.68 1.09 1.60
C LEU A 92 2.20 0.68 1.58
N LEU A 93 1.37 1.40 0.81
CA LEU A 93 -0.05 1.11 0.68
C LEU A 93 -0.38 0.67 -0.74
N ALA A 94 -0.93 -0.53 -0.91
CA ALA A 94 -1.37 -1.03 -2.21
C ALA A 94 -2.89 -1.19 -2.26
N PHE A 95 -3.54 -0.59 -3.26
CA PHE A 95 -4.94 -0.81 -3.56
C PHE A 95 -5.09 -1.97 -4.55
N THR A 96 -6.00 -2.90 -4.23
CA THR A 96 -6.30 -4.08 -5.05
C THR A 96 -7.62 -3.93 -5.79
N PRO A 97 -7.81 -4.60 -6.95
CA PRO A 97 -9.08 -4.59 -7.66
C PRO A 97 -10.23 -5.22 -6.82
N PRO A 98 -11.50 -4.93 -7.18
CA PRO A 98 -11.92 -4.08 -8.30
C PRO A 98 -11.69 -2.59 -8.02
N PHE A 99 -11.32 -1.86 -9.05
CA PHE A 99 -11.11 -0.41 -8.99
C PHE A 99 -12.38 0.36 -9.40
N SER A 100 -12.59 1.50 -8.75
CA SER A 100 -13.67 2.43 -9.05
C SER A 100 -13.23 3.86 -8.73
N ASP A 101 -14.04 4.85 -9.06
CA ASP A 101 -13.80 6.25 -8.73
C ASP A 101 -13.61 6.46 -7.21
N ALA A 102 -14.22 5.60 -6.39
CA ALA A 102 -14.05 5.63 -4.94
C ALA A 102 -12.59 5.35 -4.52
N VAL A 103 -11.83 4.55 -5.28
CA VAL A 103 -10.41 4.29 -5.00
C VAL A 103 -9.58 5.53 -5.29
N ILE A 104 -9.87 6.25 -6.39
CA ILE A 104 -9.19 7.51 -6.73
C ILE A 104 -9.45 8.55 -5.63
N GLU A 105 -10.72 8.73 -5.25
CA GLU A 105 -11.12 9.65 -4.18
C GLU A 105 -10.45 9.30 -2.85
N ALA A 106 -10.34 8.01 -2.52
CA ALA A 106 -9.64 7.55 -1.32
C ALA A 106 -8.15 7.86 -1.34
N ILE A 107 -7.48 7.68 -2.49
CA ILE A 107 -6.06 8.02 -2.66
C ILE A 107 -5.85 9.52 -2.45
N GLU A 108 -6.67 10.35 -3.10
CA GLU A 108 -6.58 11.81 -2.98
C GLU A 108 -6.80 12.26 -1.53
N LEU A 109 -7.76 11.67 -0.84
CA LEU A 109 -8.05 11.95 0.57
C LEU A 109 -6.90 11.54 1.49
N CYS A 110 -6.29 10.36 1.30
CA CYS A 110 -5.11 9.95 2.02
C CYS A 110 -3.95 10.94 1.80
N ARG A 111 -3.71 11.34 0.56
CA ARG A 111 -2.65 12.31 0.23
C ARG A 111 -2.88 13.67 0.86
N ALA A 112 -4.12 14.18 0.86
CA ALA A 112 -4.45 15.44 1.51
C ALA A 112 -4.14 15.36 3.01
N MET A 113 -4.53 14.27 3.68
CA MET A 113 -4.25 14.03 5.09
C MET A 113 -2.74 14.01 5.38
N TRP A 114 -1.94 13.40 4.51
CA TRP A 114 -0.48 13.29 4.70
C TRP A 114 0.30 14.55 4.35
N ARG A 115 -0.20 15.38 3.45
CA ARG A 115 0.47 16.64 3.04
C ARG A 115 0.07 17.82 3.89
N GLU A 116 -1.23 17.95 4.15
CA GLU A 116 -1.80 19.15 4.76
C GLU A 116 -2.12 18.96 6.25
N GLY A 117 -2.20 17.71 6.70
CA GLY A 117 -2.58 17.37 8.07
C GLY A 117 -4.07 17.54 8.37
N VAL A 118 -4.83 18.05 7.41
CA VAL A 118 -6.30 18.18 7.44
C VAL A 118 -6.81 17.90 6.05
N ALA A 119 -7.90 17.14 5.94
CA ALA A 119 -8.56 16.90 4.68
C ALA A 119 -10.05 17.23 4.75
N ALA A 120 -10.56 17.82 3.69
CA ALA A 120 -11.98 17.99 3.44
C ALA A 120 -12.28 17.53 2.01
N SER A 121 -13.44 16.91 1.80
CA SER A 121 -13.90 16.45 0.49
C SER A 121 -15.41 16.50 0.46
N ASP A 122 -15.97 17.01 -0.64
CA ASP A 122 -17.38 16.94 -0.98
C ASP A 122 -17.65 15.83 -2.02
N GLY A 123 -16.67 14.92 -2.20
CA GLY A 123 -16.76 13.81 -3.14
C GLY A 123 -17.93 12.86 -2.84
N PRO A 124 -18.47 12.17 -3.86
CA PRO A 124 -19.68 11.37 -3.73
C PRO A 124 -19.49 10.10 -2.88
N ASN A 125 -18.25 9.60 -2.77
CA ASN A 125 -17.96 8.35 -2.06
C ASN A 125 -17.51 8.58 -0.62
N TYR A 126 -16.71 9.62 -0.36
CA TYR A 126 -16.12 9.89 0.94
C TYR A 126 -16.22 11.39 1.32
N PRO A 127 -17.43 11.90 1.56
CA PRO A 127 -17.58 13.28 2.03
C PRO A 127 -16.98 13.45 3.43
N VAL A 128 -16.10 14.45 3.59
CA VAL A 128 -15.36 14.71 4.82
C VAL A 128 -15.28 16.20 5.11
N ALA A 129 -15.59 16.59 6.32
CA ALA A 129 -15.51 17.97 6.80
C ALA A 129 -14.38 18.14 7.83
N GLY A 130 -13.12 18.25 7.37
CA GLY A 130 -12.01 18.59 8.23
C GLY A 130 -11.45 17.41 9.05
N ALA A 131 -11.20 16.26 8.44
CA ALA A 131 -10.50 15.14 9.08
C ALA A 131 -9.04 15.52 9.38
N ILE A 132 -8.59 15.25 10.61
CA ILE A 132 -7.26 15.64 11.09
C ILE A 132 -6.32 14.43 11.10
N ASN A 133 -5.11 14.60 10.55
CA ASN A 133 -4.01 13.63 10.61
C ASN A 133 -2.81 14.23 11.35
N ARG A 134 -2.71 13.96 12.62
CA ARG A 134 -1.57 14.34 13.47
C ARG A 134 -1.22 13.21 14.41
N PRO A 135 0.08 12.86 14.55
CA PRO A 135 1.25 13.45 13.85
C PRO A 135 1.21 13.24 12.33
N GLN A 136 2.17 13.84 11.63
CA GLN A 136 2.37 13.59 10.20
C GLN A 136 3.23 12.33 9.99
N PRO A 137 3.16 11.65 8.83
CA PRO A 137 4.05 10.55 8.48
C PRO A 137 5.52 10.97 8.54
N ARG A 138 6.41 10.00 8.76
CA ARG A 138 7.86 10.22 8.70
C ARG A 138 8.31 10.64 7.31
N ARG A 139 7.73 10.01 6.27
CA ARG A 139 7.98 10.33 4.88
C ARG A 139 7.18 11.57 4.48
N PRO A 140 7.83 12.65 3.99
CA PRO A 140 7.11 13.81 3.48
C PRO A 140 6.14 13.41 2.34
N GLY A 141 4.88 13.79 2.46
CA GLY A 141 3.84 13.41 1.50
C GLY A 141 3.19 12.06 1.75
N GLY A 142 3.66 11.32 2.75
CA GLY A 142 3.09 10.04 3.18
C GLY A 142 3.76 8.80 2.58
N PRO A 143 3.27 7.61 2.96
CA PRO A 143 3.66 6.35 2.36
C PRO A 143 3.40 6.34 0.85
N PRO A 144 4.27 5.68 0.04
CA PRO A 144 3.97 5.49 -1.37
C PRO A 144 2.69 4.68 -1.55
N ILE A 145 1.95 5.02 -2.59
CA ILE A 145 0.71 4.33 -2.97
C ILE A 145 0.96 3.51 -4.23
N ALA A 146 0.68 2.21 -4.13
CA ALA A 146 0.73 1.27 -5.22
C ALA A 146 -0.68 0.94 -5.74
N VAL A 147 -0.77 0.61 -7.03
CA VAL A 147 -1.92 -0.04 -7.65
C VAL A 147 -1.52 -1.47 -8.01
N ASP A 148 -2.30 -2.44 -7.56
CA ASP A 148 -2.00 -3.86 -7.74
C ASP A 148 -2.68 -4.40 -9.00
N LEU A 149 -1.88 -4.73 -10.01
CA LEU A 149 -2.29 -5.30 -11.30
C LEU A 149 -1.80 -6.74 -11.47
N THR A 150 -1.43 -7.42 -10.38
CA THR A 150 -0.83 -8.76 -10.45
C THR A 150 -1.79 -9.84 -10.95
N ASP A 151 -3.11 -9.60 -10.88
CA ASP A 151 -4.15 -10.49 -11.40
C ASP A 151 -4.47 -10.28 -12.90
N GLY A 152 -3.76 -9.34 -13.55
CA GLY A 152 -3.99 -8.97 -14.94
C GLY A 152 -5.11 -7.95 -15.17
N THR A 153 -5.72 -7.42 -14.12
CA THR A 153 -6.70 -6.33 -14.21
C THR A 153 -6.06 -5.11 -14.85
N GLN A 154 -6.78 -4.48 -15.78
CA GLN A 154 -6.37 -3.19 -16.34
C GLN A 154 -6.86 -2.06 -15.42
N ALA A 155 -5.96 -1.17 -15.07
CA ALA A 155 -6.32 0.03 -14.32
C ALA A 155 -6.71 1.18 -15.27
N ASP A 156 -7.67 1.99 -14.82
CA ASP A 156 -7.99 3.26 -15.47
C ASP A 156 -6.72 4.15 -15.51
N PRO A 157 -6.45 4.86 -16.62
CA PRO A 157 -5.35 5.81 -16.69
C PRO A 157 -5.35 6.87 -15.58
N LEU A 158 -6.51 7.27 -15.08
CA LEU A 158 -6.62 8.21 -13.95
C LEU A 158 -6.12 7.59 -12.65
N LEU A 159 -6.41 6.31 -12.41
CA LEU A 159 -5.88 5.59 -11.25
C LEU A 159 -4.36 5.43 -11.33
N ILE A 160 -3.84 5.13 -12.52
CA ILE A 160 -2.40 5.06 -12.76
C ILE A 160 -1.73 6.42 -12.50
N ALA A 161 -2.37 7.51 -12.92
CA ALA A 161 -1.83 8.86 -12.76
C ALA A 161 -1.70 9.31 -11.29
N VAL A 162 -2.49 8.75 -10.38
CA VAL A 162 -2.44 9.06 -8.94
C VAL A 162 -1.61 8.05 -8.14
N ALA A 163 -1.09 6.99 -8.74
CA ALA A 163 -0.21 6.03 -8.09
C ALA A 163 1.25 6.49 -8.09
N ASP A 164 2.05 6.00 -7.14
CA ASP A 164 3.51 6.17 -7.12
C ASP A 164 4.21 4.99 -7.78
N LEU A 165 3.62 3.78 -7.68
CA LEU A 165 4.15 2.56 -8.28
C LEU A 165 3.03 1.58 -8.63
N LEU A 166 3.37 0.60 -9.48
CA LEU A 166 2.48 -0.51 -9.85
C LEU A 166 3.05 -1.83 -9.35
N LEU A 167 2.19 -2.70 -8.83
CA LEU A 167 2.52 -4.09 -8.60
C LEU A 167 2.12 -4.90 -9.84
N VAL A 168 3.07 -5.62 -10.43
CA VAL A 168 2.82 -6.46 -11.61
C VAL A 168 3.42 -7.84 -11.38
N SER A 169 2.83 -8.89 -11.98
CA SER A 169 3.45 -10.22 -11.96
C SER A 169 4.79 -10.20 -12.71
N THR A 170 5.78 -10.96 -12.24
CA THR A 170 7.05 -11.17 -12.96
C THR A 170 6.84 -11.74 -14.37
N ASP A 171 5.76 -12.50 -14.57
CA ASP A 171 5.45 -13.16 -15.82
C ASP A 171 4.63 -12.27 -16.80
N SER A 172 4.23 -11.08 -16.35
CA SER A 172 3.44 -10.16 -17.16
C SER A 172 4.35 -9.09 -17.81
N PRO A 173 4.08 -8.74 -19.08
CA PRO A 173 4.73 -7.57 -19.68
C PRO A 173 4.34 -6.31 -18.89
N ALA A 174 5.25 -5.34 -18.83
CA ALA A 174 4.91 -4.04 -18.27
C ALA A 174 3.78 -3.42 -19.09
N PRO A 175 2.76 -2.83 -18.44
CA PRO A 175 1.72 -2.13 -19.19
C PRO A 175 2.29 -0.98 -20.03
N ASP A 176 1.73 -0.73 -21.21
CA ASP A 176 2.17 0.35 -22.10
C ASP A 176 1.87 1.74 -21.50
N GLY A 177 2.69 2.73 -21.79
CA GLY A 177 2.44 4.14 -21.44
C GLY A 177 2.84 4.58 -20.03
N LEU A 178 3.62 3.79 -19.31
CA LEU A 178 4.00 4.02 -17.91
C LEU A 178 5.24 4.93 -17.71
N ALA A 179 5.42 5.96 -18.52
CA ALA A 179 6.58 6.85 -18.39
C ALA A 179 6.61 7.53 -17.01
N GLY A 180 7.57 7.12 -16.17
CA GLY A 180 7.86 7.76 -14.87
C GLY A 180 7.35 7.04 -13.63
N LEU A 181 6.63 5.91 -13.75
CA LEU A 181 6.23 5.09 -12.61
C LEU A 181 7.26 4.00 -12.30
N GLU A 182 7.43 3.71 -11.01
CA GLU A 182 8.20 2.54 -10.56
C GLU A 182 7.35 1.27 -10.68
N LEU A 183 7.99 0.18 -11.06
CA LEU A 183 7.36 -1.15 -11.09
C LEU A 183 7.89 -1.99 -9.94
N CYS A 184 6.98 -2.60 -9.19
CA CYS A 184 7.32 -3.66 -8.25
C CYS A 184 6.85 -4.99 -8.83
N ARG A 185 7.81 -5.86 -9.18
CA ARG A 185 7.54 -7.18 -9.75
C ARG A 185 7.31 -8.20 -8.67
N ILE A 186 6.11 -8.75 -8.63
CA ILE A 186 5.71 -9.75 -7.65
C ILE A 186 5.92 -11.14 -8.25
N ARG A 187 6.73 -11.97 -7.56
CA ARG A 187 6.82 -13.39 -7.92
C ARG A 187 5.54 -14.11 -7.52
N PRO A 188 4.94 -14.89 -8.41
CA PRO A 188 3.87 -15.79 -8.03
C PRO A 188 4.40 -16.81 -7.00
N THR A 189 3.60 -17.09 -5.98
CA THR A 189 3.86 -18.10 -4.95
C THR A 189 3.48 -19.49 -5.44
#